data_5fc3737a932e88986913bbb6e69743c1
#
_entry.id   5fc3737a932e88986913bbb6e69743c1
#
_cell.length_a   1.000
_cell.length_b   1.000
_cell.length_c   1.000
_cell.angle_alpha   90.00
_cell.angle_beta   90.00
_cell.angle_gamma   90.00
#
_symmetry.space_group_name_H-M   'P 1'
#
loop_
_entity.id
_entity.type
_entity.pdbx_description
1 polymer ?
#
loop_
_entity_poly.entity_id
_entity_poly.type
_entity_poly.pdbx_seq_one_letter_code
_entity_poly.pdbx_strand_id
1 'polypeptide(L)'
;MTPHVSRRSVGAGLALLLAVAGLGGSACFTTASSPPYVDFVVSVAAETFVMRAQDAETIRLARENRAGRNGLFPIGPLRRGDGGFNAPWSWHFEPAEVRMTEAAIEVCDGRPSYVEGHLGDYPTYCPWGARVVAER
;
A
#
# COMPACT_ATOMS: atom_id res chain seq x y z
N MET A 1 10.35 76.61 -53.77
CA MET A 1 9.60 75.96 -54.85
C MET A 1 8.73 74.91 -54.25
N THR A 2 7.50 75.15 -54.18
CA THR A 2 6.34 74.31 -53.87
C THR A 2 6.16 73.27 -54.98
N PRO A 3 5.16 72.38 -54.89
CA PRO A 3 4.50 71.59 -53.85
C PRO A 3 4.39 70.11 -54.28
N HIS A 4 3.83 69.26 -53.56
CA HIS A 4 2.65 68.53 -53.99
C HIS A 4 2.02 67.65 -52.86
N VAL A 5 0.76 67.94 -52.70
CA VAL A 5 -0.30 67.24 -52.00
C VAL A 5 -0.61 65.92 -52.73
N SER A 6 -0.94 64.87 -52.06
CA SER A 6 -2.09 64.01 -52.39
C SER A 6 -2.31 62.86 -51.44
N ARG A 7 -3.44 62.93 -50.73
CA ARG A 7 -4.62 62.06 -50.70
C ARG A 7 -4.47 60.69 -50.05
N ARG A 8 -5.12 60.62 -48.92
CA ARG A 8 -6.20 59.69 -48.50
C ARG A 8 -6.21 58.31 -49.13
N SER A 9 -6.16 57.29 -48.20
CA SER A 9 -7.03 56.11 -48.32
C SER A 9 -7.39 55.63 -46.96
N VAL A 10 -8.66 55.60 -46.70
CA VAL A 10 -9.30 54.98 -45.60
C VAL A 10 -9.38 53.49 -45.88
N GLY A 11 -8.68 52.67 -45.11
CA GLY A 11 -8.76 51.23 -45.18
C GLY A 11 -9.39 50.73 -43.86
N ALA A 12 -10.62 50.34 -43.95
CA ALA A 12 -11.30 49.60 -42.89
C ALA A 12 -10.62 48.27 -42.69
N GLY A 13 -9.87 48.13 -41.63
CA GLY A 13 -9.25 46.86 -41.21
C GLY A 13 -10.11 46.17 -40.20
N LEU A 14 -10.68 45.11 -40.64
CA LEU A 14 -11.47 44.11 -39.96
C LEU A 14 -10.76 43.62 -38.69
N ALA A 15 -11.34 43.90 -37.54
CA ALA A 15 -10.89 43.37 -36.23
C ALA A 15 -11.18 41.88 -36.18
N LEU A 16 -10.14 41.08 -36.37
CA LEU A 16 -10.22 39.62 -36.16
C LEU A 16 -10.13 39.34 -34.68
N LEU A 17 -11.25 39.09 -34.03
CA LEU A 17 -11.32 38.57 -32.70
C LEU A 17 -10.88 37.12 -32.71
N LEU A 18 -9.62 36.86 -32.36
CA LEU A 18 -9.13 35.54 -32.03
C LEU A 18 -9.69 35.13 -30.65
N ALA A 19 -10.76 34.36 -30.67
CA ALA A 19 -11.21 33.65 -29.50
C ALA A 19 -10.20 32.55 -29.15
N VAL A 20 -9.36 32.79 -28.17
CA VAL A 20 -8.52 31.75 -27.57
C VAL A 20 -9.45 30.84 -26.77
N ALA A 21 -9.86 29.73 -27.38
CA ALA A 21 -10.51 28.66 -26.67
C ALA A 21 -9.49 28.06 -25.70
N GLY A 22 -9.57 28.43 -24.43
CA GLY A 22 -8.84 27.79 -23.35
C GLY A 22 -9.28 26.34 -23.27
N LEU A 23 -8.48 25.42 -23.72
CA LEU A 23 -8.59 24.01 -23.41
C LEU A 23 -8.31 23.84 -21.92
N GLY A 24 -9.37 23.90 -21.13
CA GLY A 24 -9.35 23.51 -19.73
C GLY A 24 -9.01 22.03 -19.64
N GLY A 25 -7.73 21.72 -19.51
CA GLY A 25 -7.29 20.37 -19.17
C GLY A 25 -7.84 20.02 -17.79
N SER A 26 -8.89 19.22 -17.74
CA SER A 26 -9.31 18.55 -16.50
C SER A 26 -8.17 17.63 -16.08
N ALA A 27 -7.34 18.09 -15.17
CA ALA A 27 -6.40 17.20 -14.49
C ALA A 27 -7.24 16.19 -13.70
N CYS A 28 -7.37 14.99 -14.21
CA CYS A 28 -7.85 13.87 -13.43
C CYS A 28 -6.83 13.64 -12.31
N PHE A 29 -7.12 14.15 -11.11
CA PHE A 29 -6.44 13.72 -9.91
C PHE A 29 -6.87 12.26 -9.69
N THR A 30 -6.05 11.33 -10.14
CA THR A 30 -6.16 9.96 -9.72
C THR A 30 -5.84 9.96 -8.23
N THR A 31 -6.86 9.89 -7.40
CA THR A 31 -6.71 9.57 -5.98
C THR A 31 -6.01 8.22 -5.98
N ALA A 32 -4.75 8.19 -5.55
CA ALA A 32 -4.05 6.94 -5.32
C ALA A 32 -4.85 6.20 -4.24
N SER A 33 -5.67 5.25 -4.66
CA SER A 33 -6.32 4.33 -3.76
C SER A 33 -5.21 3.62 -3.00
N SER A 34 -5.25 3.63 -1.67
CA SER A 34 -4.36 2.78 -0.87
C SER A 34 -4.42 1.38 -1.47
N PRO A 35 -3.27 0.69 -1.61
CA PRO A 35 -3.28 -0.64 -2.19
C PRO A 35 -4.28 -1.50 -1.42
N PRO A 36 -5.09 -2.30 -2.13
CA PRO A 36 -6.07 -3.16 -1.49
C PRO A 36 -5.32 -4.08 -0.52
N TYR A 37 -5.88 -4.24 0.68
CA TYR A 37 -5.37 -5.23 1.61
C TYR A 37 -5.39 -6.61 0.97
N VAL A 38 -4.41 -7.40 1.35
CA VAL A 38 -4.40 -8.83 1.05
C VAL A 38 -4.29 -9.57 2.38
N ASP A 39 -5.21 -10.50 2.59
CA ASP A 39 -5.24 -11.37 3.76
C ASP A 39 -4.56 -12.69 3.42
N PHE A 40 -3.58 -13.06 4.23
CA PHE A 40 -2.86 -14.32 4.14
C PHE A 40 -3.11 -15.18 5.37
N VAL A 41 -3.45 -16.44 5.16
CA VAL A 41 -3.43 -17.44 6.24
C VAL A 41 -1.99 -17.92 6.41
N VAL A 42 -1.48 -17.75 7.61
CA VAL A 42 -0.12 -18.13 7.99
C VAL A 42 -0.21 -19.29 8.97
N SER A 43 0.60 -20.32 8.77
CA SER A 43 0.71 -21.49 9.65
C SER A 43 2.06 -21.52 10.33
N VAL A 44 2.05 -21.77 11.62
CA VAL A 44 3.23 -22.00 12.45
C VAL A 44 2.88 -22.94 13.61
N ALA A 45 3.74 -23.90 13.92
CA ALA A 45 3.55 -24.84 15.02
C ALA A 45 2.16 -25.51 15.05
N ALA A 46 1.62 -25.88 13.88
CA ALA A 46 0.29 -26.46 13.67
C ALA A 46 -0.90 -25.54 14.03
N GLU A 47 -0.66 -24.28 14.27
CA GLU A 47 -1.69 -23.25 14.47
C GLU A 47 -1.71 -22.30 13.27
N THR A 48 -2.81 -21.58 13.09
CA THR A 48 -2.94 -20.60 12.01
C THR A 48 -3.43 -19.26 12.53
N PHE A 49 -3.02 -18.20 11.86
CA PHE A 49 -3.54 -16.85 12.05
C PHE A 49 -3.64 -16.13 10.70
N VAL A 50 -4.31 -15.00 10.68
CA VAL A 50 -4.42 -14.17 9.46
C VAL A 50 -3.52 -12.96 9.57
N MET A 51 -2.66 -12.80 8.57
CA MET A 51 -1.85 -11.61 8.35
C MET A 51 -2.50 -10.77 7.25
N ARG A 52 -2.88 -9.54 7.56
CA ARG A 52 -3.30 -8.55 6.57
C ARG A 52 -2.10 -7.70 6.19
N ALA A 53 -1.80 -7.59 4.91
CA ALA A 53 -0.70 -6.80 4.41
C ALA A 53 -1.20 -5.70 3.45
N GLN A 54 -0.57 -4.53 3.53
CA GLN A 54 -0.83 -3.37 2.65
C GLN A 54 0.35 -3.06 1.73
N ASP A 55 1.56 -3.36 2.19
CA ASP A 55 2.78 -3.08 1.46
C ASP A 55 2.96 -4.03 0.28
N ALA A 56 3.19 -3.49 -0.92
CA ALA A 56 3.29 -4.26 -2.15
C ALA A 56 4.42 -5.29 -2.13
N GLU A 57 5.55 -4.96 -1.51
CA GLU A 57 6.69 -5.87 -1.39
C GLU A 57 6.38 -7.00 -0.42
N THR A 58 5.76 -6.71 0.71
CA THR A 58 5.29 -7.71 1.68
C THR A 58 4.31 -8.68 1.02
N ILE A 59 3.35 -8.16 0.25
CA ILE A 59 2.38 -8.97 -0.50
C ILE A 59 3.09 -9.88 -1.50
N ARG A 60 4.04 -9.34 -2.27
CA ARG A 60 4.83 -10.12 -3.25
C ARG A 60 5.60 -11.25 -2.56
N LEU A 61 6.32 -10.95 -1.49
CA LEU A 61 7.13 -11.91 -0.74
C LEU A 61 6.28 -12.99 -0.06
N ALA A 62 5.10 -12.63 0.46
CA ALA A 62 4.15 -13.58 1.05
C ALA A 62 3.62 -14.56 -0.01
N ARG A 63 3.33 -14.09 -1.22
CA ARG A 63 2.94 -14.95 -2.35
C ARG A 63 4.06 -15.90 -2.78
N GLU A 64 5.30 -15.42 -2.79
CA GLU A 64 6.47 -16.26 -3.06
C GLU A 64 6.69 -17.31 -1.97
N ASN A 65 6.49 -16.95 -0.69
CA ASN A 65 6.55 -17.89 0.42
C ASN A 65 5.50 -18.99 0.27
N ARG A 66 4.26 -18.64 -0.05
CA ARG A 66 3.19 -19.59 -0.33
C ARG A 66 3.55 -20.56 -1.46
N ALA A 67 4.23 -20.07 -2.48
CA ALA A 67 4.69 -20.88 -3.61
C ALA A 67 6.00 -21.67 -3.32
N GLY A 68 6.52 -21.59 -2.09
CA GLY A 68 7.75 -22.29 -1.70
C GLY A 68 9.04 -21.70 -2.29
N ARG A 69 8.99 -20.45 -2.80
CA ARG A 69 10.14 -19.81 -3.44
C ARG A 69 11.05 -19.04 -2.47
N ASN A 70 10.61 -18.85 -1.23
CA ASN A 70 11.44 -18.29 -0.15
C ASN A 70 11.10 -18.93 1.20
N GLY A 71 12.00 -18.74 2.18
CA GLY A 71 11.83 -19.20 3.57
C GLY A 71 11.52 -18.10 4.55
N LEU A 72 11.07 -16.93 4.06
CA LEU A 72 10.77 -15.77 4.89
C LEU A 72 9.58 -16.03 5.83
N PHE A 73 9.54 -15.31 6.93
CA PHE A 73 8.44 -15.32 7.89
C PHE A 73 8.01 -13.88 8.19
N PRO A 74 6.76 -13.66 8.63
CA PRO A 74 6.28 -12.32 8.96
C PRO A 74 6.94 -11.78 10.24
N ILE A 75 7.19 -10.47 10.26
CA ILE A 75 7.59 -9.72 11.44
C ILE A 75 6.83 -8.40 11.48
N GLY A 76 6.39 -7.98 12.65
CA GLY A 76 5.74 -6.68 12.81
C GLY A 76 5.19 -6.47 14.20
N PRO A 77 4.78 -5.23 14.50
CA PRO A 77 4.13 -4.92 15.75
C PRO A 77 2.75 -5.58 15.84
N LEU A 78 2.39 -6.00 17.05
CA LEU A 78 1.05 -6.50 17.36
C LEU A 78 0.15 -5.39 17.89
N ARG A 79 -1.13 -5.52 17.55
CA ARG A 79 -2.21 -4.71 18.10
C ARG A 79 -3.23 -5.59 18.80
N ARG A 80 -3.87 -5.07 19.85
CA ARG A 80 -4.97 -5.75 20.55
C ARG A 80 -6.23 -5.75 19.71
N GLY A 81 -7.01 -6.81 19.86
CA GLY A 81 -8.19 -7.07 19.04
C GLY A 81 -7.84 -7.86 17.78
N ASP A 82 -8.83 -8.49 17.19
CA ASP A 82 -8.67 -9.32 15.98
C ASP A 82 -8.52 -8.50 14.68
N GLY A 83 -8.65 -7.18 14.76
CA GLY A 83 -8.59 -6.28 13.60
C GLY A 83 -9.72 -6.49 12.59
N GLY A 84 -10.72 -7.31 12.91
CA GLY A 84 -11.81 -7.71 12.01
C GLY A 84 -11.43 -8.78 11.00
N PHE A 85 -10.25 -9.41 11.13
CA PHE A 85 -9.79 -10.43 10.19
C PHE A 85 -9.04 -11.61 10.83
N ASN A 86 -8.53 -11.47 12.05
CA ASN A 86 -7.68 -12.50 12.70
C ASN A 86 -8.38 -13.33 13.78
N ALA A 87 -9.71 -13.35 13.82
CA ALA A 87 -10.41 -14.23 14.74
C ALA A 87 -9.97 -15.72 14.57
N PRO A 88 -9.83 -16.50 15.65
CA PRO A 88 -10.31 -16.22 17.00
C PRO A 88 -9.33 -15.48 17.94
N TRP A 89 -8.17 -15.06 17.43
CA TRP A 89 -7.14 -14.42 18.23
C TRP A 89 -7.55 -12.99 18.64
N SER A 90 -7.19 -12.56 19.84
CA SER A 90 -7.43 -11.20 20.35
C SER A 90 -6.29 -10.23 20.02
N TRP A 91 -5.53 -10.51 18.98
CA TRP A 91 -4.44 -9.72 18.46
C TRP A 91 -4.38 -9.79 16.93
N HIS A 92 -3.67 -8.86 16.32
CA HIS A 92 -3.35 -8.89 14.89
C HIS A 92 -2.05 -8.14 14.63
N PHE A 93 -1.38 -8.42 13.52
CA PHE A 93 -0.31 -7.57 13.01
C PHE A 93 -0.85 -6.22 12.55
N GLU A 94 -0.10 -5.14 12.80
CA GLU A 94 -0.39 -3.85 12.18
C GLU A 94 -0.20 -3.96 10.66
N PRO A 95 -1.27 -3.83 9.85
CA PRO A 95 -1.20 -4.11 8.42
C PRO A 95 -0.21 -3.24 7.63
N ALA A 96 0.02 -2.00 8.08
CA ALA A 96 0.93 -1.07 7.43
C ALA A 96 2.41 -1.33 7.79
N GLU A 97 2.66 -2.08 8.86
CA GLU A 97 4.01 -2.24 9.41
C GLU A 97 4.54 -3.68 9.34
N VAL A 98 3.67 -4.67 9.09
CA VAL A 98 4.11 -6.05 8.92
C VAL A 98 4.97 -6.21 7.66
N ARG A 99 6.05 -6.99 7.78
CA ARG A 99 7.00 -7.28 6.70
C ARG A 99 7.34 -8.76 6.67
N MET A 100 7.88 -9.23 5.55
CA MET A 100 8.49 -10.55 5.44
C MET A 100 10.01 -10.44 5.64
N THR A 101 10.60 -11.28 6.48
CA THR A 101 12.03 -11.28 6.81
C THR A 101 12.62 -12.67 6.84
N GLU A 102 13.94 -12.77 6.69
CA GLU A 102 14.69 -14.04 6.82
C GLU A 102 15.31 -14.20 8.22
N ALA A 103 15.44 -13.12 8.98
CA ALA A 103 16.06 -13.13 10.29
C ALA A 103 15.40 -12.11 11.22
N ALA A 104 15.41 -12.43 12.51
CA ALA A 104 15.09 -11.53 13.59
C ALA A 104 16.07 -11.77 14.74
N ILE A 105 16.49 -10.70 15.39
CA ILE A 105 17.45 -10.75 16.51
C ILE A 105 16.77 -10.60 17.86
N GLU A 106 15.47 -10.34 17.86
CA GLU A 106 14.68 -10.13 19.06
C GLU A 106 14.00 -11.41 19.52
N VAL A 107 13.68 -11.50 20.81
CA VAL A 107 12.88 -12.58 21.35
C VAL A 107 11.41 -12.29 21.03
N CYS A 108 11.02 -12.60 19.81
CA CYS A 108 9.69 -12.33 19.27
C CYS A 108 9.04 -13.59 18.67
N ASP A 109 9.69 -14.76 18.82
CA ASP A 109 9.16 -16.03 18.33
C ASP A 109 8.14 -16.63 19.29
N GLY A 110 7.24 -17.42 18.76
CA GLY A 110 6.23 -18.14 19.53
C GLY A 110 5.11 -18.67 18.66
N ARG A 111 4.31 -19.55 19.20
CA ARG A 111 3.07 -19.99 18.55
C ARG A 111 1.92 -19.03 18.89
N PRO A 112 0.92 -18.90 18.02
CA PRO A 112 -0.22 -17.99 18.21
C PRO A 112 -0.91 -18.09 19.58
N SER A 113 -1.15 -19.30 20.09
CA SER A 113 -1.78 -19.53 21.40
C SER A 113 -0.91 -19.07 22.57
N TYR A 114 0.40 -19.13 22.46
CA TYR A 114 1.29 -18.58 23.48
C TYR A 114 1.26 -17.05 23.48
N VAL A 115 1.32 -16.45 22.31
CA VAL A 115 1.21 -14.99 22.14
C VAL A 115 -0.11 -14.47 22.69
N GLU A 116 -1.23 -15.19 22.46
CA GLU A 116 -2.55 -14.85 22.99
C GLU A 116 -2.52 -14.67 24.52
N GLY A 117 -1.84 -15.56 25.22
CA GLY A 117 -1.69 -15.49 26.68
C GLY A 117 -0.69 -14.45 27.19
N HIS A 118 0.15 -13.89 26.32
CA HIS A 118 1.31 -13.07 26.69
C HIS A 118 1.44 -11.80 25.86
N LEU A 119 0.34 -11.24 25.38
CA LEU A 119 0.34 -10.06 24.50
C LEU A 119 1.14 -8.87 25.02
N GLY A 120 1.25 -8.73 26.34
CA GLY A 120 2.04 -7.67 26.95
C GLY A 120 3.54 -7.79 26.73
N ASP A 121 4.01 -9.00 26.46
CA ASP A 121 5.43 -9.32 26.29
C ASP A 121 5.84 -9.30 24.80
N TYR A 122 4.86 -9.18 23.90
CA TYR A 122 5.05 -9.18 22.44
C TYR A 122 4.72 -7.84 21.78
N PRO A 123 5.54 -6.81 21.97
CA PRO A 123 5.39 -5.57 21.19
C PRO A 123 5.62 -5.83 19.69
N THR A 124 6.48 -6.80 19.38
CA THR A 124 6.76 -7.32 18.04
C THR A 124 6.60 -8.84 18.05
N TYR A 125 6.07 -9.40 16.99
CA TYR A 125 5.95 -10.84 16.77
C TYR A 125 6.67 -11.26 15.49
N CYS A 126 7.39 -12.37 15.56
CA CYS A 126 8.16 -12.91 14.43
C CYS A 126 8.16 -14.45 14.49
N PRO A 127 7.07 -15.13 14.10
CA PRO A 127 6.96 -16.58 14.18
C PRO A 127 7.94 -17.27 13.24
N TRP A 128 9.05 -17.76 13.77
CA TRP A 128 10.08 -18.44 12.99
C TRP A 128 9.54 -19.73 12.37
N GLY A 129 9.89 -19.95 11.12
CA GLY A 129 9.41 -21.11 10.39
C GLY A 129 7.94 -21.05 9.96
N ALA A 130 7.28 -19.92 10.18
CA ALA A 130 5.93 -19.71 9.68
C ALA A 130 5.88 -19.78 8.15
N ARG A 131 4.75 -20.27 7.63
CA ARG A 131 4.50 -20.41 6.19
C ARG A 131 3.14 -19.82 5.83
N VAL A 132 3.12 -19.09 4.75
CA VAL A 132 1.86 -18.68 4.13
C VAL A 132 1.25 -19.89 3.43
N VAL A 133 0.03 -20.24 3.82
CA VAL A 133 -0.65 -21.44 3.31
C VAL A 133 -1.85 -21.11 2.42
N ALA A 134 -2.43 -19.93 2.57
CA ALA A 134 -3.52 -19.46 1.71
C ALA A 134 -3.50 -17.92 1.56
N GLU A 135 -4.14 -17.43 0.52
CA GLU A 135 -4.51 -16.02 0.28
C GLU A 135 -6.04 -15.95 0.20
N ARG A 136 -6.64 -14.92 0.78
CA ARG A 136 -8.08 -14.69 0.82
C ARG A 136 -8.49 -13.43 0.08
#